data_ddd2134b1f2c97fae749cf76ce160b98
#
_entry.id   ddd2134b1f2c97fae749cf76ce160b98
#
_cell.length_a   1.000
_cell.length_b   1.000
_cell.length_c   1.000
_cell.angle_alpha   90.00
_cell.angle_beta   90.00
_cell.angle_gamma   90.00
#
_symmetry.space_group_name_H-M   'P 1'
#
loop_
_entity.id
_entity.type
_entity.pdbx_description
1 polymer ?
#
loop_
_entity_poly.entity_id
_entity_poly.type
_entity_poly.pdbx_seq_one_letter_code
_entity_poly.pdbx_strand_id
1 'polypeptide(L)'
;MSEVKKIATRDSYGNALAELGKEHENLVVLDADLAAATKTGVFKKAYPERFIDCGIAEANMTGVAAGLSTCGKVPFISSFAMFVAGRAFEQVRNSIGYPHLNVKIGTTHAGITVGEDGATHQCNEDIALMRTIPGMVIINPADDVEARAAVKAAYEYEGPVYLRFGRLALPIIHNESSYKFEIGKGEILRDGKDVTIVATGAMVSNSLEAAEKLAADGIEAKVINIHTIKPLDEELVVVAAKETGKVVTVEEHSVIGGLGSAVCDALAMKNPTPVMKIGINDTFGESGPAVELLKKYQLDAESIYEKIKNFVK
;
A
#
# COMPACT_ATOMS: atom_id res chain seq x y z
N MET A 1 -30.37 -1.83 3.50
CA MET A 1 -29.01 -1.25 3.53
C MET A 1 -28.52 -1.22 2.10
N SER A 2 -28.13 -0.06 1.57
CA SER A 2 -27.51 0.02 0.24
C SER A 2 -26.22 -0.80 0.27
N GLU A 3 -26.00 -1.62 -0.74
CA GLU A 3 -24.79 -2.42 -0.90
C GLU A 3 -23.58 -1.47 -0.96
N VAL A 4 -22.63 -1.65 -0.06
CA VAL A 4 -21.42 -0.80 -0.03
C VAL A 4 -20.61 -1.09 -1.29
N LYS A 5 -20.41 -0.08 -2.11
CA LYS A 5 -19.62 -0.18 -3.34
C LYS A 5 -18.19 -0.58 -2.99
N LYS A 6 -17.67 -1.62 -3.65
CA LYS A 6 -16.30 -2.11 -3.47
C LYS A 6 -15.55 -2.05 -4.80
N ILE A 7 -14.30 -1.56 -4.77
CA ILE A 7 -13.42 -1.46 -5.94
C ILE A 7 -12.03 -1.96 -5.54
N ALA A 8 -11.39 -2.75 -6.40
CA ALA A 8 -10.00 -3.14 -6.20
C ALA A 8 -9.07 -1.97 -6.52
N THR A 9 -8.10 -1.70 -5.67
CA THR A 9 -7.18 -0.55 -5.85
C THR A 9 -6.35 -0.65 -7.13
N ARG A 10 -6.13 -1.86 -7.67
CA ARG A 10 -5.53 -2.04 -9.01
C ARG A 10 -6.42 -1.51 -10.14
N ASP A 11 -7.75 -1.61 -10.02
CA ASP A 11 -8.68 -1.06 -11.01
C ASP A 11 -8.64 0.48 -10.97
N SER A 12 -8.58 1.05 -9.76
CA SER A 12 -8.39 2.49 -9.53
C SER A 12 -7.08 2.98 -10.16
N TYR A 13 -6.00 2.22 -10.00
CA TYR A 13 -4.69 2.50 -10.61
C TYR A 13 -4.76 2.58 -12.13
N GLY A 14 -5.32 1.55 -12.79
CA GLY A 14 -5.44 1.54 -14.25
C GLY A 14 -6.28 2.70 -14.81
N ASN A 15 -7.38 3.05 -14.14
CA ASN A 15 -8.22 4.18 -14.50
C ASN A 15 -7.50 5.52 -14.30
N ALA A 16 -6.84 5.71 -13.16
CA ALA A 16 -6.08 6.94 -12.87
C ALA A 16 -4.94 7.17 -13.85
N LEU A 17 -4.24 6.11 -14.30
CA LEU A 17 -3.21 6.23 -15.34
C LEU A 17 -3.80 6.74 -16.66
N ALA A 18 -4.97 6.24 -17.07
CA ALA A 18 -5.61 6.68 -18.29
C ALA A 18 -6.11 8.13 -18.18
N GLU A 19 -6.59 8.56 -17.02
CA GLU A 19 -6.97 9.95 -16.76
C GLU A 19 -5.75 10.88 -16.83
N LEU A 20 -4.65 10.54 -16.14
CA LEU A 20 -3.39 11.30 -16.20
C LEU A 20 -2.80 11.36 -17.63
N GLY A 21 -2.92 10.26 -18.38
CA GLY A 21 -2.45 10.20 -19.75
C GLY A 21 -3.12 11.20 -20.70
N LYS A 22 -4.35 11.63 -20.37
CA LYS A 22 -5.05 12.68 -21.13
C LYS A 22 -4.42 14.06 -20.96
N GLU A 23 -3.87 14.33 -19.78
CA GLU A 23 -3.35 15.64 -19.40
C GLU A 23 -1.82 15.74 -19.59
N HIS A 24 -1.11 14.60 -19.64
CA HIS A 24 0.35 14.55 -19.58
C HIS A 24 0.96 13.67 -20.67
N GLU A 25 1.50 14.29 -21.74
CA GLU A 25 2.13 13.60 -22.87
C GLU A 25 3.49 12.94 -22.54
N ASN A 26 4.13 13.36 -21.47
CA ASN A 26 5.39 12.79 -21.03
C ASN A 26 5.20 11.54 -20.14
N LEU A 27 3.97 11.23 -19.71
CA LEU A 27 3.65 9.99 -19.02
C LEU A 27 3.71 8.81 -19.98
N VAL A 28 4.48 7.79 -19.61
CA VAL A 28 4.60 6.51 -20.33
C VAL A 28 4.37 5.36 -19.35
N VAL A 29 3.75 4.29 -19.83
CA VAL A 29 3.45 3.11 -18.99
C VAL A 29 4.16 1.89 -19.56
N LEU A 30 4.88 1.17 -18.70
CA LEU A 30 5.55 -0.08 -19.04
C LEU A 30 4.95 -1.22 -18.23
N ASP A 31 4.82 -2.38 -18.84
CA ASP A 31 4.28 -3.57 -18.18
C ASP A 31 5.10 -4.82 -18.56
N ALA A 32 5.15 -5.80 -17.68
CA ALA A 32 5.85 -7.06 -17.89
C ALA A 32 4.88 -8.19 -18.26
N ASP A 33 4.13 -8.01 -19.36
CA ASP A 33 3.15 -8.96 -19.92
C ASP A 33 1.98 -9.31 -18.98
N LEU A 34 1.62 -8.40 -18.08
CA LEU A 34 0.53 -8.58 -17.11
C LEU A 34 -0.56 -7.49 -17.20
N ALA A 35 -0.62 -6.75 -18.32
CA ALA A 35 -1.46 -5.56 -18.48
C ALA A 35 -2.97 -5.78 -18.18
N ALA A 36 -3.49 -6.97 -18.42
CA ALA A 36 -4.86 -7.32 -18.05
C ALA A 36 -5.05 -7.44 -16.52
N ALA A 37 -4.06 -7.99 -15.82
CA ALA A 37 -4.10 -8.21 -14.38
C ALA A 37 -3.75 -6.94 -13.59
N THR A 38 -2.73 -6.20 -14.02
CA THR A 38 -2.29 -4.92 -13.41
C THR A 38 -3.24 -3.75 -13.72
N LYS A 39 -4.14 -3.94 -14.71
CA LYS A 39 -5.07 -2.93 -15.25
C LYS A 39 -4.41 -1.81 -16.07
N THR A 40 -3.11 -1.89 -16.32
CA THR A 40 -2.41 -0.98 -17.26
C THR A 40 -2.95 -1.10 -18.67
N GLY A 41 -3.65 -2.19 -19.00
CA GLY A 41 -4.39 -2.37 -20.25
C GLY A 41 -5.42 -1.28 -20.54
N VAL A 42 -5.93 -0.57 -19.51
CA VAL A 42 -6.81 0.61 -19.67
C VAL A 42 -6.04 1.75 -20.34
N PHE A 43 -4.83 2.02 -19.85
CA PHE A 43 -3.93 3.01 -20.46
C PHE A 43 -3.48 2.58 -21.86
N LYS A 44 -3.09 1.31 -22.05
CA LYS A 44 -2.72 0.74 -23.37
C LYS A 44 -3.80 0.97 -24.43
N LYS A 45 -5.07 0.80 -24.05
CA LYS A 45 -6.20 1.02 -24.96
C LYS A 45 -6.39 2.49 -25.34
N ALA A 46 -6.15 3.41 -24.41
CA ALA A 46 -6.32 4.85 -24.61
C ALA A 46 -5.11 5.48 -25.34
N TYR A 47 -3.91 5.03 -25.04
CA TYR A 47 -2.63 5.62 -25.51
C TYR A 47 -1.61 4.53 -25.89
N PRO A 48 -1.89 3.74 -26.95
CA PRO A 48 -1.04 2.60 -27.33
C PRO A 48 0.40 3.01 -27.70
N GLU A 49 0.61 4.23 -28.20
CA GLU A 49 1.93 4.79 -28.57
C GLU A 49 2.80 5.15 -27.36
N ARG A 50 2.22 5.21 -26.17
CA ARG A 50 2.90 5.50 -24.91
C ARG A 50 2.91 4.32 -23.94
N PHE A 51 2.50 3.15 -24.44
CA PHE A 51 2.51 1.90 -23.70
C PHE A 51 3.59 0.97 -24.26
N ILE A 52 4.41 0.43 -23.37
CA ILE A 52 5.52 -0.48 -23.71
C ILE A 52 5.33 -1.79 -22.96
N ASP A 53 5.10 -2.88 -23.70
CA ASP A 53 5.13 -4.22 -23.13
C ASP A 53 6.57 -4.75 -23.23
N CYS A 54 7.18 -5.01 -22.09
CA CYS A 54 8.56 -5.49 -22.01
C CYS A 54 8.67 -7.02 -22.01
N GLY A 55 7.53 -7.73 -22.11
CA GLY A 55 7.48 -9.16 -21.88
C GLY A 55 7.74 -9.53 -20.40
N ILE A 56 7.89 -10.81 -20.11
CA ILE A 56 8.15 -11.31 -18.73
C ILE A 56 9.63 -11.02 -18.38
N ALA A 57 9.96 -9.73 -18.21
CA ALA A 57 11.34 -9.26 -18.03
C ALA A 57 11.40 -8.00 -17.14
N GLU A 58 11.02 -8.12 -15.87
CA GLU A 58 10.85 -6.99 -14.91
C GLU A 58 12.17 -6.23 -14.69
N ALA A 59 13.31 -6.92 -14.67
CA ALA A 59 14.63 -6.28 -14.56
C ALA A 59 14.94 -5.41 -15.78
N ASN A 60 14.64 -5.90 -17.00
CA ASN A 60 14.78 -5.13 -18.24
C ASN A 60 13.81 -3.94 -18.27
N MET A 61 12.53 -4.15 -17.92
CA MET A 61 11.52 -3.09 -17.80
C MET A 61 12.01 -1.96 -16.90
N THR A 62 12.57 -2.31 -15.73
CA THR A 62 13.14 -1.34 -14.78
C THR A 62 14.27 -0.52 -15.38
N GLY A 63 15.19 -1.18 -16.11
CA GLY A 63 16.30 -0.49 -16.81
C GLY A 63 15.82 0.43 -17.94
N VAL A 64 14.84 -0.02 -18.73
CA VAL A 64 14.22 0.80 -19.79
C VAL A 64 13.53 2.05 -19.20
N ALA A 65 12.78 1.88 -18.10
CA ALA A 65 12.14 2.99 -17.41
C ALA A 65 13.15 4.00 -16.86
N ALA A 66 14.25 3.51 -16.28
CA ALA A 66 15.33 4.38 -15.81
C ALA A 66 15.88 5.24 -16.96
N GLY A 67 16.15 4.64 -18.13
CA GLY A 67 16.58 5.36 -19.32
C GLY A 67 15.56 6.37 -19.84
N LEU A 68 14.28 6.02 -19.89
CA LEU A 68 13.20 6.93 -20.29
C LEU A 68 13.07 8.14 -19.36
N SER A 69 13.26 7.93 -18.05
CA SER A 69 13.23 9.02 -17.07
C SER A 69 14.35 10.05 -17.34
N THR A 70 15.55 9.62 -17.73
CA THR A 70 16.65 10.54 -18.09
C THR A 70 16.38 11.35 -19.36
N CYS A 71 15.40 10.94 -20.17
CA CYS A 71 14.96 11.64 -21.38
C CYS A 71 13.71 12.53 -21.14
N GLY A 72 13.37 12.85 -19.88
CA GLY A 72 12.26 13.73 -19.52
C GLY A 72 10.88 13.07 -19.56
N LYS A 73 10.80 11.75 -19.62
CA LYS A 73 9.55 11.01 -19.45
C LYS A 73 9.30 10.72 -17.96
N VAL A 74 8.04 10.52 -17.61
CA VAL A 74 7.61 10.03 -16.31
C VAL A 74 7.09 8.61 -16.49
N PRO A 75 7.94 7.59 -16.37
CA PRO A 75 7.54 6.21 -16.56
C PRO A 75 6.85 5.65 -15.32
N PHE A 76 5.71 4.96 -15.55
CA PHE A 76 5.07 4.07 -14.59
C PHE A 76 5.36 2.63 -15.03
N ILE A 77 6.06 1.86 -14.20
CA ILE A 77 6.32 0.44 -14.45
C ILE A 77 5.37 -0.43 -13.64
N SER A 78 4.86 -1.51 -14.24
CA SER A 78 3.85 -2.35 -13.61
C SER A 78 4.12 -3.84 -13.82
N SER A 79 3.98 -4.58 -12.74
CA SER A 79 3.92 -6.04 -12.67
C SER A 79 3.34 -6.40 -11.29
N PHE A 80 3.33 -7.69 -10.92
CA PHE A 80 3.00 -8.07 -9.56
C PHE A 80 4.10 -7.63 -8.57
N ALA A 81 3.70 -7.32 -7.34
CA ALA A 81 4.61 -6.84 -6.30
C ALA A 81 5.80 -7.80 -6.12
N MET A 82 5.55 -9.12 -6.07
CA MET A 82 6.60 -10.13 -5.91
C MET A 82 7.65 -10.06 -7.04
N PHE A 83 7.22 -9.76 -8.26
CA PHE A 83 8.14 -9.79 -9.39
C PHE A 83 8.97 -8.52 -9.51
N VAL A 84 8.41 -7.36 -9.18
CA VAL A 84 9.19 -6.11 -9.16
C VAL A 84 10.03 -6.01 -7.90
N ALA A 85 9.43 -6.19 -6.72
CA ALA A 85 10.13 -6.06 -5.45
C ALA A 85 11.13 -7.21 -5.20
N GLY A 86 10.83 -8.42 -5.67
CA GLY A 86 11.74 -9.56 -5.54
C GLY A 86 12.73 -9.67 -6.69
N ARG A 87 12.26 -9.98 -7.90
CA ARG A 87 13.12 -10.28 -9.07
C ARG A 87 13.92 -9.09 -9.56
N ALA A 88 13.34 -7.88 -9.59
CA ALA A 88 13.99 -6.68 -10.09
C ALA A 88 14.52 -5.75 -8.98
N PHE A 89 14.65 -6.23 -7.73
CA PHE A 89 15.04 -5.39 -6.59
C PHE A 89 16.36 -4.66 -6.83
N GLU A 90 17.37 -5.35 -7.36
CA GLU A 90 18.68 -4.75 -7.62
C GLU A 90 18.58 -3.60 -8.64
N GLN A 91 17.81 -3.79 -9.72
CA GLN A 91 17.61 -2.74 -10.73
C GLN A 91 16.79 -1.56 -10.17
N VAL A 92 15.77 -1.83 -9.36
CA VAL A 92 15.02 -0.76 -8.66
C VAL A 92 15.98 0.04 -7.77
N ARG A 93 16.81 -0.64 -6.99
CA ARG A 93 17.78 0.00 -6.09
C ARG A 93 18.84 0.80 -6.84
N ASN A 94 19.50 0.20 -7.83
CA ASN A 94 20.69 0.75 -8.46
C ASN A 94 20.38 1.62 -9.67
N SER A 95 19.37 1.27 -10.47
CA SER A 95 19.04 2.03 -11.68
C SER A 95 18.02 3.14 -11.44
N ILE A 96 17.18 3.04 -10.40
CA ILE A 96 16.16 4.04 -10.07
C ILE A 96 16.47 4.76 -8.75
N GLY A 97 16.65 4.01 -7.66
CA GLY A 97 16.80 4.60 -6.32
C GLY A 97 18.11 5.35 -6.15
N TYR A 98 19.26 4.76 -6.52
CA TYR A 98 20.57 5.37 -6.33
C TYR A 98 20.74 6.70 -7.08
N PRO A 99 20.38 6.80 -8.38
CA PRO A 99 20.39 8.09 -9.09
C PRO A 99 19.16 8.96 -8.83
N HIS A 100 18.23 8.53 -7.97
CA HIS A 100 17.00 9.24 -7.61
C HIS A 100 16.13 9.62 -8.81
N LEU A 101 15.94 8.69 -9.74
CA LEU A 101 15.21 8.94 -10.99
C LEU A 101 13.69 9.01 -10.75
N ASN A 102 13.04 9.84 -11.56
CA ASN A 102 11.59 10.05 -11.53
C ASN A 102 10.82 8.90 -12.18
N VAL A 103 10.87 7.72 -11.57
CA VAL A 103 10.16 6.50 -11.99
C VAL A 103 9.13 6.10 -10.94
N LYS A 104 7.91 5.78 -11.38
CA LYS A 104 6.81 5.31 -10.54
C LYS A 104 6.65 3.81 -10.68
N ILE A 105 6.72 3.11 -9.57
CA ILE A 105 6.68 1.65 -9.52
C ILE A 105 5.28 1.26 -9.02
N GLY A 106 4.34 1.08 -9.94
CA GLY A 106 2.95 0.73 -9.66
C GLY A 106 2.77 -0.78 -9.63
N THR A 107 2.95 -1.39 -8.47
CA THR A 107 2.79 -2.84 -8.29
C THR A 107 1.38 -3.21 -7.89
N THR A 108 0.91 -4.37 -8.39
CA THR A 108 -0.39 -4.95 -8.00
C THR A 108 -0.20 -6.32 -7.37
N HIS A 109 -1.29 -6.92 -6.87
CA HIS A 109 -1.26 -8.26 -6.28
C HIS A 109 -0.28 -8.39 -5.11
N ALA A 110 -0.22 -7.36 -4.25
CA ALA A 110 0.56 -7.40 -3.03
C ALA A 110 -0.22 -8.11 -1.90
N GLY A 111 0.51 -8.73 -0.97
CA GLY A 111 -0.07 -9.39 0.20
C GLY A 111 -0.68 -10.76 -0.06
N ILE A 112 -1.35 -11.33 0.93
CA ILE A 112 -1.96 -12.67 0.86
C ILE A 112 -3.29 -12.68 0.09
N THR A 113 -3.96 -11.54 -0.08
CA THR A 113 -5.22 -11.42 -0.83
C THR A 113 -5.05 -11.56 -2.34
N VAL A 114 -3.86 -11.84 -2.82
CA VAL A 114 -3.64 -12.43 -4.15
C VAL A 114 -4.49 -13.68 -4.32
N GLY A 115 -4.61 -14.46 -3.26
CA GLY A 115 -5.56 -15.56 -3.22
C GLY A 115 -5.02 -16.87 -3.79
N GLU A 116 -5.69 -17.38 -4.81
CA GLU A 116 -5.50 -18.74 -5.34
C GLU A 116 -4.11 -18.96 -5.95
N ASP A 117 -3.45 -17.92 -6.45
CA ASP A 117 -2.09 -18.00 -7.02
C ASP A 117 -1.03 -18.44 -5.98
N GLY A 118 -1.32 -18.23 -4.70
CA GLY A 118 -0.56 -18.78 -3.58
C GLY A 118 0.79 -18.11 -3.31
N ALA A 119 1.59 -18.77 -2.47
CA ALA A 119 2.81 -18.23 -1.88
C ALA A 119 3.86 -17.70 -2.88
N THR A 120 3.91 -18.23 -4.09
CA THR A 120 4.87 -17.79 -5.11
C THR A 120 4.53 -16.43 -5.73
N HIS A 121 3.28 -15.99 -5.59
CA HIS A 121 2.77 -14.72 -6.12
C HIS A 121 2.42 -13.71 -5.01
N GLN A 122 2.11 -14.21 -3.82
CA GLN A 122 1.84 -13.39 -2.64
C GLN A 122 3.14 -12.71 -2.18
N CYS A 123 3.17 -11.38 -2.20
CA CYS A 123 4.31 -10.61 -1.72
C CYS A 123 4.00 -10.03 -0.34
N ASN A 124 4.59 -10.61 0.69
CA ASN A 124 4.41 -10.20 2.07
C ASN A 124 5.63 -9.43 2.61
N GLU A 125 6.60 -9.10 1.76
CA GLU A 125 7.89 -8.49 2.11
C GLU A 125 8.25 -7.26 1.27
N ASP A 126 7.42 -6.86 0.34
CA ASP A 126 7.68 -5.75 -0.60
C ASP A 126 7.90 -4.42 0.10
N ILE A 127 7.10 -4.09 1.10
CA ILE A 127 7.26 -2.85 1.88
C ILE A 127 8.62 -2.87 2.59
N ALA A 128 8.99 -3.99 3.22
CA ALA A 128 10.27 -4.13 3.89
C ALA A 128 11.46 -3.91 2.96
N LEU A 129 11.43 -4.54 1.77
CA LEU A 129 12.46 -4.40 0.76
C LEU A 129 12.58 -2.96 0.27
N MET A 130 11.47 -2.34 -0.13
CA MET A 130 11.45 -0.98 -0.67
C MET A 130 11.80 0.08 0.38
N ARG A 131 11.46 -0.13 1.65
CA ARG A 131 11.83 0.78 2.74
C ARG A 131 13.34 0.94 2.90
N THR A 132 14.13 -0.07 2.56
CA THR A 132 15.60 -0.01 2.66
C THR A 132 16.26 0.87 1.61
N ILE A 133 15.55 1.21 0.52
CA ILE A 133 16.11 2.03 -0.55
C ILE A 133 16.05 3.52 -0.15
N PRO A 134 17.21 4.23 -0.06
CA PRO A 134 17.22 5.67 0.28
C PRO A 134 16.37 6.50 -0.71
N GLY A 135 15.59 7.45 -0.19
CA GLY A 135 14.77 8.35 -1.01
C GLY A 135 13.52 7.73 -1.66
N MET A 136 13.31 6.42 -1.58
CA MET A 136 12.11 5.77 -2.08
C MET A 136 10.90 6.18 -1.25
N VAL A 137 9.87 6.74 -1.89
CA VAL A 137 8.56 6.97 -1.28
C VAL A 137 7.73 5.69 -1.41
N ILE A 138 6.96 5.32 -0.36
CA ILE A 138 6.14 4.11 -0.34
C ILE A 138 4.72 4.46 0.03
N ILE A 139 3.78 4.13 -0.86
CA ILE A 139 2.36 4.43 -0.73
C ILE A 139 1.53 3.14 -0.86
N ASN A 140 0.62 2.90 0.09
CA ASN A 140 -0.28 1.76 0.13
C ASN A 140 -1.71 2.25 0.43
N PRO A 141 -2.50 2.62 -0.60
CA PRO A 141 -3.81 3.24 -0.42
C PRO A 141 -4.87 2.25 0.08
N ALA A 142 -5.83 2.76 0.86
CA ALA A 142 -6.86 1.99 1.53
C ALA A 142 -8.13 1.74 0.68
N ASP A 143 -8.41 2.59 -0.31
CA ASP A 143 -9.60 2.47 -1.16
C ASP A 143 -9.43 3.09 -2.56
N ASP A 144 -10.51 3.14 -3.34
CA ASP A 144 -10.52 3.70 -4.71
C ASP A 144 -10.16 5.18 -4.73
N VAL A 145 -10.74 5.98 -3.84
CA VAL A 145 -10.54 7.44 -3.80
C VAL A 145 -9.08 7.77 -3.49
N GLU A 146 -8.55 7.14 -2.45
CA GLU A 146 -7.15 7.31 -2.05
C GLU A 146 -6.20 6.78 -3.11
N ALA A 147 -6.50 5.64 -3.75
CA ALA A 147 -5.64 5.06 -4.79
C ALA A 147 -5.52 5.98 -6.01
N ARG A 148 -6.61 6.58 -6.49
CA ARG A 148 -6.57 7.56 -7.59
C ARG A 148 -5.80 8.81 -7.22
N ALA A 149 -6.02 9.33 -6.03
CA ALA A 149 -5.29 10.49 -5.50
C ALA A 149 -3.78 10.20 -5.33
N ALA A 150 -3.42 9.01 -4.85
CA ALA A 150 -2.04 8.56 -4.71
C ALA A 150 -1.31 8.47 -6.06
N VAL A 151 -1.97 7.98 -7.11
CA VAL A 151 -1.39 7.91 -8.47
C VAL A 151 -1.09 9.32 -9.00
N LYS A 152 -2.01 10.26 -8.82
CA LYS A 152 -1.81 11.67 -9.19
C LYS A 152 -0.67 12.30 -8.40
N ALA A 153 -0.67 12.16 -7.09
CA ALA A 153 0.40 12.70 -6.24
C ALA A 153 1.77 12.07 -6.56
N ALA A 154 1.80 10.78 -6.89
CA ALA A 154 3.03 10.13 -7.33
C ALA A 154 3.54 10.71 -8.66
N TYR A 155 2.66 11.02 -9.62
CA TYR A 155 3.06 11.67 -10.88
C TYR A 155 3.68 13.06 -10.62
N GLU A 156 3.09 13.84 -9.72
CA GLU A 156 3.54 15.20 -9.38
C GLU A 156 4.85 15.21 -8.55
N TYR A 157 5.14 14.14 -7.82
CA TYR A 157 6.36 14.02 -7.00
C TYR A 157 7.59 13.78 -7.89
N GLU A 158 8.64 14.57 -7.74
CA GLU A 158 9.93 14.35 -8.43
C GLU A 158 10.79 13.34 -7.66
N GLY A 159 10.96 12.15 -8.21
CA GLY A 159 11.73 11.07 -7.60
C GLY A 159 11.03 9.71 -7.64
N PRO A 160 11.65 8.67 -7.07
CA PRO A 160 11.12 7.31 -7.10
C PRO A 160 9.97 7.12 -6.10
N VAL A 161 8.87 6.53 -6.59
CA VAL A 161 7.69 6.20 -5.76
C VAL A 161 7.31 4.74 -6.00
N TYR A 162 7.16 3.98 -4.93
CA TYR A 162 6.58 2.65 -4.92
C TYR A 162 5.10 2.73 -4.49
N LEU A 163 4.21 2.37 -5.39
CA LEU A 163 2.76 2.31 -5.20
C LEU A 163 2.33 0.85 -5.08
N ARG A 164 1.63 0.52 -4.01
CA ARG A 164 1.22 -0.84 -3.66
C ARG A 164 -0.28 -1.00 -3.79
N PHE A 165 -0.75 -1.84 -4.71
CA PHE A 165 -2.17 -2.08 -4.95
C PHE A 165 -2.54 -3.55 -4.75
N GLY A 166 -3.77 -3.77 -4.24
CA GLY A 166 -4.35 -5.09 -4.02
C GLY A 166 -5.22 -5.58 -5.18
N ARG A 167 -5.45 -6.90 -5.20
CA ARG A 167 -6.40 -7.59 -6.10
C ARG A 167 -7.82 -7.58 -5.54
N LEU A 168 -7.97 -7.69 -4.21
CA LEU A 168 -9.27 -7.73 -3.54
C LEU A 168 -10.00 -6.40 -3.67
N ALA A 169 -11.30 -6.44 -3.98
CA ALA A 169 -12.16 -5.26 -3.97
C ALA A 169 -12.44 -4.80 -2.53
N LEU A 170 -12.12 -3.55 -2.23
CA LEU A 170 -12.23 -2.93 -0.91
C LEU A 170 -13.43 -1.96 -0.86
N PRO A 171 -14.08 -1.78 0.31
CA PRO A 171 -15.10 -0.77 0.47
C PRO A 171 -14.50 0.63 0.32
N ILE A 172 -15.27 1.56 -0.27
CA ILE A 172 -14.89 2.96 -0.33
C ILE A 172 -15.19 3.60 1.02
N ILE A 173 -14.15 4.12 1.68
CA ILE A 173 -14.22 4.75 3.00
C ILE A 173 -14.05 6.27 2.94
N HIS A 174 -13.37 6.79 1.91
CA HIS A 174 -13.16 8.22 1.72
C HIS A 174 -14.24 8.85 0.85
N ASN A 175 -14.55 10.12 1.13
CA ASN A 175 -15.47 10.90 0.30
C ASN A 175 -14.68 11.66 -0.77
N GLU A 176 -14.90 11.32 -2.05
CA GLU A 176 -14.18 11.87 -3.20
C GLU A 176 -14.19 13.41 -3.25
N SER A 177 -15.29 14.04 -2.83
CA SER A 177 -15.40 15.51 -2.90
C SER A 177 -14.60 16.27 -1.85
N SER A 178 -14.22 15.63 -0.75
CA SER A 178 -13.52 16.26 0.37
C SER A 178 -12.14 15.71 0.64
N TYR A 179 -11.81 14.52 0.09
CA TYR A 179 -10.54 13.85 0.33
C TYR A 179 -9.35 14.65 -0.22
N LYS A 180 -8.30 14.78 0.58
CA LYS A 180 -7.04 15.42 0.20
C LYS A 180 -5.88 14.48 0.49
N PHE A 181 -5.14 14.14 -0.54
CA PHE A 181 -3.95 13.31 -0.42
C PHE A 181 -2.69 14.17 -0.28
N GLU A 182 -1.86 13.86 0.70
CA GLU A 182 -0.56 14.50 0.90
C GLU A 182 0.48 13.44 1.25
N ILE A 183 1.53 13.31 0.43
CA ILE A 183 2.61 12.35 0.67
C ILE A 183 3.26 12.62 2.04
N GLY A 184 3.39 11.58 2.86
CA GLY A 184 4.00 11.66 4.19
C GLY A 184 3.04 12.07 5.31
N LYS A 185 1.75 12.23 5.02
CA LYS A 185 0.72 12.48 6.03
C LYS A 185 -0.14 11.24 6.25
N GLY A 186 -0.62 11.10 7.49
CA GLY A 186 -1.63 10.11 7.85
C GLY A 186 -2.97 10.81 8.14
N GLU A 187 -4.04 10.03 8.24
CA GLU A 187 -5.38 10.52 8.52
C GLU A 187 -6.00 9.82 9.72
N ILE A 188 -6.61 10.58 10.65
CA ILE A 188 -7.43 10.02 11.73
C ILE A 188 -8.83 9.77 11.18
N LEU A 189 -9.20 8.51 10.99
CA LEU A 189 -10.52 8.09 10.50
C LEU A 189 -11.54 7.91 11.62
N ARG A 190 -11.07 7.60 12.82
CA ARG A 190 -11.87 7.47 14.03
C ARG A 190 -11.07 7.98 15.22
N ASP A 191 -11.68 8.80 16.06
CA ASP A 191 -11.07 9.21 17.33
C ASP A 191 -11.31 8.18 18.45
N GLY A 192 -10.43 8.15 19.46
CA GLY A 192 -10.49 7.23 20.58
C GLY A 192 -9.36 7.48 21.56
N LYS A 193 -9.48 6.95 22.78
CA LYS A 193 -8.61 7.27 23.91
C LYS A 193 -7.92 6.06 24.57
N ASP A 194 -8.36 4.83 24.26
CA ASP A 194 -7.91 3.63 24.99
C ASP A 194 -6.79 2.87 24.27
N VAL A 195 -6.75 2.95 22.93
CA VAL A 195 -5.74 2.32 22.08
C VAL A 195 -5.70 3.02 20.72
N THR A 196 -4.51 3.14 20.11
CA THR A 196 -4.38 3.61 18.72
C THR A 196 -4.16 2.42 17.79
N ILE A 197 -4.98 2.28 16.76
CA ILE A 197 -4.81 1.35 15.64
C ILE A 197 -4.22 2.13 14.47
N VAL A 198 -3.02 1.76 14.05
CA VAL A 198 -2.32 2.33 12.88
C VAL A 198 -2.40 1.30 11.76
N ALA A 199 -3.20 1.55 10.74
CA ALA A 199 -3.44 0.61 9.65
C ALA A 199 -3.02 1.19 8.30
N THR A 200 -2.82 0.31 7.30
CA THR A 200 -2.49 0.68 5.93
C THR A 200 -3.18 -0.22 4.90
N GLY A 201 -3.49 0.33 3.75
CA GLY A 201 -4.06 -0.42 2.62
C GLY A 201 -5.34 -1.15 2.98
N ALA A 202 -5.48 -2.38 2.53
CA ALA A 202 -6.66 -3.22 2.75
C ALA A 202 -7.05 -3.39 4.22
N MET A 203 -6.09 -3.23 5.15
CA MET A 203 -6.34 -3.44 6.57
C MET A 203 -7.05 -2.26 7.24
N VAL A 204 -7.18 -1.11 6.60
CA VAL A 204 -7.85 0.07 7.16
C VAL A 204 -9.35 -0.21 7.38
N SER A 205 -10.04 -0.76 6.39
CA SER A 205 -11.47 -1.10 6.53
C SER A 205 -11.72 -2.15 7.61
N ASN A 206 -10.88 -3.19 7.71
CA ASN A 206 -10.99 -4.21 8.75
C ASN A 206 -10.71 -3.63 10.14
N SER A 207 -9.80 -2.66 10.23
CA SER A 207 -9.49 -1.95 11.49
C SER A 207 -10.63 -1.05 11.95
N LEU A 208 -11.33 -0.38 11.04
CA LEU A 208 -12.54 0.41 11.35
C LEU A 208 -13.65 -0.49 11.88
N GLU A 209 -13.93 -1.62 11.22
CA GLU A 209 -14.92 -2.60 11.68
C GLU A 209 -14.54 -3.19 13.05
N ALA A 210 -13.26 -3.49 13.28
CA ALA A 210 -12.79 -3.95 14.58
C ALA A 210 -12.97 -2.88 15.68
N ALA A 211 -12.72 -1.61 15.35
CA ALA A 211 -12.91 -0.49 16.27
C ALA A 211 -14.40 -0.30 16.66
N GLU A 212 -15.33 -0.54 15.74
CA GLU A 212 -16.78 -0.54 16.06
C GLU A 212 -17.14 -1.64 17.06
N LYS A 213 -16.58 -2.84 16.89
CA LYS A 213 -16.78 -3.96 17.83
C LYS A 213 -16.17 -3.68 19.20
N LEU A 214 -14.99 -3.07 19.24
CA LEU A 214 -14.34 -2.64 20.49
C LEU A 214 -15.18 -1.63 21.24
N ALA A 215 -15.79 -0.66 20.54
CA ALA A 215 -16.66 0.34 21.14
C ALA A 215 -17.92 -0.28 21.79
N ALA A 216 -18.47 -1.34 21.21
CA ALA A 216 -19.57 -2.09 21.80
C ALA A 216 -19.18 -2.73 23.15
N ASP A 217 -17.91 -3.01 23.37
CA ASP A 217 -17.35 -3.49 24.64
C ASP A 217 -16.82 -2.34 25.55
N GLY A 218 -17.02 -1.09 25.17
CA GLY A 218 -16.59 0.08 25.93
C GLY A 218 -15.11 0.46 25.75
N ILE A 219 -14.45 -0.04 24.70
CA ILE A 219 -13.05 0.28 24.35
C ILE A 219 -13.05 1.25 23.16
N GLU A 220 -12.66 2.51 23.40
CA GLU A 220 -12.62 3.56 22.38
C GLU A 220 -11.28 3.56 21.65
N ALA A 221 -11.23 2.89 20.51
CA ALA A 221 -10.04 2.82 19.67
C ALA A 221 -9.96 4.00 18.70
N LYS A 222 -8.80 4.68 18.66
CA LYS A 222 -8.41 5.63 17.62
C LYS A 222 -7.93 4.84 16.41
N VAL A 223 -8.41 5.15 15.19
CA VAL A 223 -7.96 4.51 13.95
C VAL A 223 -7.29 5.54 13.05
N ILE A 224 -6.04 5.26 12.70
CA ILE A 224 -5.21 6.09 11.81
C ILE A 224 -4.94 5.29 10.53
N ASN A 225 -5.24 5.89 9.39
CA ASN A 225 -4.81 5.41 8.09
C ASN A 225 -3.42 6.00 7.78
N ILE A 226 -2.43 5.14 7.59
CA ILE A 226 -1.10 5.48 7.09
C ILE A 226 -0.98 5.00 5.65
N HIS A 227 -1.41 5.81 4.71
CA HIS A 227 -1.26 5.53 3.29
C HIS A 227 0.19 5.72 2.79
N THR A 228 0.97 6.59 3.40
CA THR A 228 2.40 6.77 3.11
C THR A 228 3.24 6.16 4.23
N ILE A 229 3.87 5.02 3.95
CA ILE A 229 4.69 4.29 4.93
C ILE A 229 6.10 4.90 5.02
N LYS A 230 6.58 5.47 3.92
CA LYS A 230 7.85 6.19 3.85
C LYS A 230 7.72 7.41 2.92
N PRO A 231 7.95 8.65 3.42
CA PRO A 231 8.18 8.97 4.82
C PRO A 231 6.95 8.70 5.69
N LEU A 232 7.15 8.24 6.92
CA LEU A 232 6.08 8.05 7.90
C LEU A 232 5.68 9.41 8.50
N ASP A 233 4.39 9.63 8.76
CA ASP A 233 3.92 10.73 9.61
C ASP A 233 4.22 10.41 11.09
N GLU A 234 5.48 10.57 11.45
CA GLU A 234 5.95 10.25 12.80
C GLU A 234 5.31 11.13 13.87
N GLU A 235 5.00 12.39 13.52
CA GLU A 235 4.37 13.31 14.46
C GLU A 235 2.97 12.84 14.84
N LEU A 236 2.14 12.49 13.85
CA LEU A 236 0.81 11.94 14.07
C LEU A 236 0.84 10.68 14.94
N VAL A 237 1.75 9.73 14.61
CA VAL A 237 1.89 8.47 15.35
C VAL A 237 2.32 8.71 16.79
N VAL A 238 3.28 9.60 17.02
CA VAL A 238 3.78 9.94 18.36
C VAL A 238 2.73 10.63 19.21
N VAL A 239 1.97 11.58 18.63
CA VAL A 239 0.88 12.27 19.35
C VAL A 239 -0.19 11.26 19.75
N ALA A 240 -0.65 10.43 18.82
CA ALA A 240 -1.65 9.41 19.11
C ALA A 240 -1.19 8.39 20.17
N ALA A 241 0.08 7.98 20.12
CA ALA A 241 0.66 7.08 21.11
C ALA A 241 0.73 7.71 22.52
N LYS A 242 0.99 9.02 22.62
CA LYS A 242 0.92 9.74 23.90
C LYS A 242 -0.49 9.81 24.48
N GLU A 243 -1.49 9.98 23.62
CA GLU A 243 -2.89 10.08 24.04
C GLU A 243 -3.46 8.77 24.54
N THR A 244 -3.12 7.65 23.89
CA THR A 244 -3.73 6.34 24.18
C THR A 244 -2.84 5.39 24.99
N GLY A 245 -1.54 5.61 25.04
CA GLY A 245 -0.58 4.80 25.79
C GLY A 245 -0.34 3.39 25.24
N LYS A 246 -1.08 2.95 24.23
CA LYS A 246 -0.95 1.63 23.58
C LYS A 246 -1.18 1.78 22.08
N VAL A 247 -0.35 1.13 21.26
CA VAL A 247 -0.44 1.17 19.80
C VAL A 247 -0.55 -0.24 19.24
N VAL A 248 -1.40 -0.39 18.22
CA VAL A 248 -1.52 -1.62 17.43
C VAL A 248 -1.30 -1.26 15.97
N THR A 249 -0.40 -1.95 15.27
CA THR A 249 -0.25 -1.79 13.83
C THR A 249 -0.91 -2.92 13.09
N VAL A 250 -1.58 -2.62 11.98
CA VAL A 250 -2.29 -3.62 11.16
C VAL A 250 -1.90 -3.48 9.70
N GLU A 251 -1.31 -4.54 9.16
CA GLU A 251 -0.80 -4.57 7.79
C GLU A 251 -0.96 -5.95 7.13
N GLU A 252 -1.31 -5.99 5.87
CA GLU A 252 -1.30 -7.19 5.04
C GLU A 252 0.12 -7.40 4.47
N HIS A 253 1.07 -7.64 5.37
CA HIS A 253 2.50 -7.76 5.11
C HIS A 253 3.14 -8.52 6.28
N SER A 254 4.38 -8.97 6.12
CA SER A 254 5.17 -9.49 7.23
C SER A 254 5.27 -8.46 8.36
N VAL A 255 5.18 -8.91 9.60
CA VAL A 255 5.43 -8.06 10.79
C VAL A 255 6.90 -7.60 10.89
N ILE A 256 7.76 -8.13 9.99
CA ILE A 256 9.18 -7.80 9.91
C ILE A 256 9.39 -6.76 8.80
N GLY A 257 9.87 -5.58 9.14
CA GLY A 257 10.29 -4.54 8.19
C GLY A 257 9.18 -3.68 7.57
N GLY A 258 7.88 -4.01 7.77
CA GLY A 258 6.75 -3.26 7.23
C GLY A 258 6.35 -2.02 8.04
N LEU A 259 5.05 -1.69 8.04
CA LEU A 259 4.46 -0.57 8.78
C LEU A 259 4.75 -0.67 10.28
N GLY A 260 4.53 -1.85 10.87
CA GLY A 260 4.74 -2.06 12.30
C GLY A 260 6.18 -1.79 12.72
N SER A 261 7.16 -2.12 11.89
CA SER A 261 8.57 -1.78 12.13
C SER A 261 8.81 -0.28 12.03
N ALA A 262 8.22 0.42 11.03
CA ALA A 262 8.35 1.87 10.90
C ALA A 262 7.79 2.61 12.12
N VAL A 263 6.62 2.18 12.60
CA VAL A 263 5.99 2.73 13.81
C VAL A 263 6.84 2.47 15.06
N CYS A 264 7.36 1.26 15.22
CA CYS A 264 8.25 0.91 16.34
C CYS A 264 9.52 1.76 16.33
N ASP A 265 10.16 1.94 15.17
CA ASP A 265 11.37 2.77 15.04
C ASP A 265 11.10 4.22 15.47
N ALA A 266 9.99 4.82 15.02
CA ALA A 266 9.60 6.18 15.38
C ALA A 266 9.29 6.32 16.89
N LEU A 267 8.53 5.37 17.45
CA LEU A 267 8.14 5.41 18.86
C LEU A 267 9.32 5.12 19.80
N ALA A 268 10.21 4.21 19.46
CA ALA A 268 11.38 3.90 20.26
C ALA A 268 12.27 5.13 20.50
N MET A 269 12.37 6.02 19.50
CA MET A 269 13.20 7.21 19.59
C MET A 269 12.49 8.41 20.25
N LYS A 270 11.18 8.55 20.07
CA LYS A 270 10.45 9.78 20.42
C LYS A 270 9.48 9.62 21.59
N ASN A 271 8.88 8.47 21.76
CA ASN A 271 7.90 8.16 22.82
C ASN A 271 7.76 6.65 23.00
N PRO A 272 8.64 5.97 23.74
CA PRO A 272 8.56 4.53 23.94
C PRO A 272 7.17 4.11 24.45
N THR A 273 6.48 3.33 23.64
CA THR A 273 5.10 2.92 23.88
C THR A 273 4.96 1.43 23.56
N PRO A 274 4.18 0.64 24.31
CA PRO A 274 3.87 -0.74 23.93
C PRO A 274 3.20 -0.81 22.56
N VAL A 275 3.79 -1.61 21.65
CA VAL A 275 3.28 -1.81 20.29
C VAL A 275 2.98 -3.29 20.07
N MET A 276 1.75 -3.60 19.68
CA MET A 276 1.39 -4.91 19.14
C MET A 276 1.32 -4.82 17.62
N LYS A 277 2.02 -5.72 16.92
CA LYS A 277 1.98 -5.81 15.46
C LYS A 277 1.02 -6.93 15.02
N ILE A 278 0.07 -6.60 14.16
CA ILE A 278 -0.83 -7.55 13.48
C ILE A 278 -0.47 -7.56 12.00
N GLY A 279 -0.04 -8.71 11.51
CA GLY A 279 0.41 -8.96 10.14
C GLY A 279 0.73 -10.44 9.97
N ILE A 280 1.49 -10.77 8.94
CA ILE A 280 1.95 -12.14 8.67
C ILE A 280 3.16 -12.46 9.57
N ASN A 281 3.01 -13.47 10.43
CA ASN A 281 3.99 -13.83 11.45
C ASN A 281 5.03 -14.82 10.93
N ASP A 282 6.06 -14.31 10.26
CA ASP A 282 7.25 -15.06 9.80
C ASP A 282 6.90 -16.41 9.13
N THR A 283 5.93 -16.36 8.22
CA THR A 283 5.46 -17.53 7.47
C THR A 283 5.13 -17.15 6.03
N PHE A 284 5.26 -18.10 5.12
CA PHE A 284 4.76 -17.92 3.75
C PHE A 284 3.23 -17.94 3.73
N GLY A 285 2.67 -17.35 2.67
CA GLY A 285 1.26 -17.51 2.35
C GLY A 285 0.97 -18.91 1.75
N GLU A 286 -0.25 -19.07 1.26
CA GLU A 286 -0.72 -20.31 0.61
C GLU A 286 -1.87 -20.01 -0.35
N SER A 287 -2.22 -20.98 -1.19
CA SER A 287 -3.36 -20.87 -2.10
C SER A 287 -4.68 -20.98 -1.35
N GLY A 288 -5.63 -20.12 -1.67
CA GLY A 288 -6.98 -20.13 -1.11
C GLY A 288 -7.79 -18.89 -1.49
N PRO A 289 -9.09 -18.85 -1.23
CA PRO A 289 -9.89 -17.67 -1.41
C PRO A 289 -9.39 -16.52 -0.52
N ALA A 290 -9.24 -15.31 -1.06
CA ALA A 290 -8.65 -14.17 -0.36
C ALA A 290 -9.27 -13.90 1.02
N VAL A 291 -10.61 -13.96 1.13
CA VAL A 291 -11.33 -13.73 2.41
C VAL A 291 -11.03 -14.82 3.44
N GLU A 292 -10.91 -16.08 3.01
CA GLU A 292 -10.56 -17.18 3.90
C GLU A 292 -9.11 -17.10 4.37
N LEU A 293 -8.21 -16.63 3.50
CA LEU A 293 -6.82 -16.36 3.89
C LEU A 293 -6.74 -15.23 4.93
N LEU A 294 -7.51 -14.15 4.79
CA LEU A 294 -7.56 -13.11 5.82
C LEU A 294 -7.97 -13.69 7.18
N LYS A 295 -8.97 -14.56 7.23
CA LYS A 295 -9.38 -15.24 8.48
C LYS A 295 -8.28 -16.17 9.01
N LYS A 296 -7.70 -17.00 8.15
CA LYS A 296 -6.66 -17.95 8.54
C LYS A 296 -5.43 -17.26 9.12
N TYR A 297 -5.00 -16.15 8.51
CA TYR A 297 -3.88 -15.33 8.98
C TYR A 297 -4.28 -14.30 10.04
N GLN A 298 -5.55 -14.34 10.50
CA GLN A 298 -6.08 -13.49 11.56
C GLN A 298 -5.94 -11.98 11.25
N LEU A 299 -6.27 -11.61 10.02
CA LEU A 299 -6.29 -10.25 9.49
C LEU A 299 -7.70 -9.76 9.18
N ASP A 300 -8.73 -10.57 9.42
CA ASP A 300 -10.13 -10.16 9.36
C ASP A 300 -10.51 -9.32 10.60
N ALA A 301 -11.61 -8.58 10.50
CA ALA A 301 -12.04 -7.64 11.54
C ALA A 301 -12.28 -8.30 12.90
N GLU A 302 -12.83 -9.55 12.91
CA GLU A 302 -13.07 -10.31 14.14
C GLU A 302 -11.77 -10.66 14.85
N SER A 303 -10.80 -11.19 14.11
CA SER A 303 -9.49 -11.55 14.67
C SER A 303 -8.72 -10.33 15.17
N ILE A 304 -8.81 -9.20 14.46
CA ILE A 304 -8.19 -7.93 14.87
C ILE A 304 -8.83 -7.45 16.19
N TYR A 305 -10.18 -7.45 16.27
CA TYR A 305 -10.91 -7.08 17.48
C TYR A 305 -10.50 -7.93 18.68
N GLU A 306 -10.48 -9.26 18.57
CA GLU A 306 -10.14 -10.14 19.67
C GLU A 306 -8.69 -9.93 20.17
N LYS A 307 -7.73 -9.75 19.24
CA LYS A 307 -6.34 -9.45 19.59
C LYS A 307 -6.22 -8.15 20.35
N ILE A 308 -6.86 -7.08 19.87
CA ILE A 308 -6.81 -5.76 20.51
C ILE A 308 -7.48 -5.78 21.88
N LYS A 309 -8.65 -6.39 22.00
CA LYS A 309 -9.37 -6.56 23.26
C LYS A 309 -8.51 -7.24 24.34
N ASN A 310 -7.73 -8.25 23.95
CA ASN A 310 -6.80 -8.92 24.87
C ASN A 310 -5.56 -8.08 25.20
N PHE A 311 -5.08 -7.25 24.27
CA PHE A 311 -3.94 -6.37 24.48
C PHE A 311 -4.25 -5.16 25.37
N VAL A 312 -5.49 -4.69 25.34
CA VAL A 312 -5.93 -3.50 26.13
C VAL A 312 -6.18 -3.86 27.58
N LYS A 313 -6.65 -5.08 27.86
CA LYS A 313 -6.81 -5.60 29.24
C LYS A 313 -5.46 -5.67 29.94
#